data_8789fcaac4b41945e4ee31621e6cbac0
#
_entry.id   8789fcaac4b41945e4ee31621e6cbac0
#
_cell.length_a   1.000
_cell.length_b   1.000
_cell.length_c   1.000
_cell.angle_alpha   90.00
_cell.angle_beta   90.00
_cell.angle_gamma   90.00
#
_symmetry.space_group_name_H-M   'P 1'
#
loop_
_entity.id
_entity.type
_entity.pdbx_description
1 polymer ?
#
loop_
_entity_poly.entity_id
_entity_poly.type
_entity_poly.pdbx_seq_one_letter_code
_entity_poly.pdbx_strand_id
1 'polypeptide(L)'
;KKNQLITINGKVMAVAFMANAQHLVYRSDILEKAGLSAPKTYEDMLAGAKVIKDKGLMDYPLGGAYKAGWNLAQEFTNMYIGHGGEFFKPGSAEVSINNAKGVATLEMLKALSAYMNPDFLTHDSNATSAEWKAGNVAMMNMWGSRMGPLMDPEQSTPTVVKTTTLGDPMTVGGGSTTATTLWWDGWTVAKNISDADAE
;
A
#
# COMPACT_ATOMS: atom_id res chain seq x y z
N LYS A 1 -0.57 -4.26 -25.95
CA LYS A 1 -0.55 -3.60 -24.64
C LYS A 1 0.39 -4.31 -23.63
N LYS A 2 0.43 -5.66 -23.55
CA LYS A 2 1.37 -6.39 -22.68
C LYS A 2 2.83 -6.10 -22.99
N ASN A 3 3.16 -5.88 -24.25
CA ASN A 3 4.54 -5.59 -24.69
C ASN A 3 4.96 -4.11 -24.42
N GLN A 4 4.02 -3.21 -24.14
CA GLN A 4 4.35 -1.80 -23.92
C GLN A 4 5.08 -1.54 -22.59
N LEU A 5 4.83 -2.36 -21.58
CA LEU A 5 5.47 -2.22 -20.25
C LEU A 5 6.94 -2.69 -20.23
N ILE A 6 7.30 -3.60 -21.13
CA ILE A 6 8.62 -4.24 -21.14
C ILE A 6 9.34 -4.07 -22.49
N THR A 7 8.77 -3.30 -23.39
CA THR A 7 9.32 -3.05 -24.74
C THR A 7 9.80 -1.62 -24.86
N ILE A 8 11.07 -1.44 -25.15
CA ILE A 8 11.71 -0.12 -25.38
C ILE A 8 12.25 -0.09 -26.80
N ASN A 9 11.88 0.94 -27.57
CA ASN A 9 12.30 1.10 -28.96
C ASN A 9 12.06 -0.15 -29.84
N GLY A 10 10.90 -0.83 -29.63
CA GLY A 10 10.52 -2.01 -30.38
C GLY A 10 11.23 -3.31 -29.96
N LYS A 11 12.09 -3.27 -28.94
CA LYS A 11 12.79 -4.44 -28.41
C LYS A 11 12.19 -4.87 -27.07
N VAL A 12 11.92 -6.16 -26.91
CA VAL A 12 11.52 -6.73 -25.62
C VAL A 12 12.75 -6.73 -24.71
N MET A 13 12.65 -6.01 -23.59
CA MET A 13 13.74 -5.84 -22.62
C MET A 13 13.58 -6.73 -21.40
N ALA A 14 12.35 -7.18 -21.12
CA ALA A 14 12.05 -8.06 -20.01
C ALA A 14 10.81 -8.90 -20.31
N VAL A 15 10.69 -10.05 -19.65
CA VAL A 15 9.49 -10.89 -19.66
C VAL A 15 8.83 -10.76 -18.27
N ALA A 16 7.65 -10.13 -18.22
CA ALA A 16 6.93 -9.91 -16.98
C ALA A 16 6.48 -11.26 -16.37
N PHE A 17 6.74 -11.46 -15.08
CA PHE A 17 6.29 -12.63 -14.35
C PHE A 17 5.38 -12.30 -13.17
N MET A 18 5.40 -11.06 -12.64
CA MET A 18 4.56 -10.63 -11.54
C MET A 18 4.00 -9.22 -11.80
N ALA A 19 2.73 -9.03 -11.43
CA ALA A 19 2.14 -7.71 -11.26
C ALA A 19 1.64 -7.60 -9.81
N ASN A 20 1.84 -6.45 -9.17
CA ASN A 20 1.51 -6.22 -7.77
C ASN A 20 0.99 -4.80 -7.58
N ALA A 21 0.10 -4.63 -6.61
CA ALA A 21 -0.41 -3.33 -6.18
C ALA A 21 -0.69 -3.37 -4.67
N GLN A 22 -0.75 -2.20 -4.04
CA GLN A 22 -1.21 -2.11 -2.67
C GLN A 22 -2.73 -1.97 -2.63
N HIS A 23 -3.33 -2.63 -1.66
CA HIS A 23 -4.77 -2.70 -1.43
C HIS A 23 -5.08 -2.42 0.02
N LEU A 24 -6.32 -2.05 0.30
CA LEU A 24 -6.84 -2.11 1.65
C LEU A 24 -6.83 -3.56 2.13
N VAL A 25 -6.28 -3.79 3.32
CA VAL A 25 -6.43 -5.03 4.08
C VAL A 25 -7.10 -4.69 5.39
N TYR A 26 -8.18 -5.39 5.74
CA TYR A 26 -8.93 -5.08 6.95
C TYR A 26 -9.42 -6.34 7.70
N ARG A 27 -9.61 -6.19 8.99
CA ARG A 27 -10.17 -7.17 9.90
C ARG A 27 -11.68 -7.02 9.94
N SER A 28 -12.40 -7.94 9.29
CA SER A 28 -13.88 -7.89 9.22
C SER A 28 -14.54 -7.96 10.60
N ASP A 29 -14.00 -8.75 11.55
CA ASP A 29 -14.51 -8.87 12.91
C ASP A 29 -14.38 -7.56 13.73
N ILE A 30 -13.30 -6.80 13.52
CA ILE A 30 -13.10 -5.52 14.21
C ILE A 30 -14.03 -4.44 13.63
N LEU A 31 -14.17 -4.39 12.30
CA LEU A 31 -15.09 -3.45 11.66
C LEU A 31 -16.54 -3.73 12.07
N GLU A 32 -16.96 -4.99 12.09
CA GLU A 32 -18.29 -5.40 12.56
C GLU A 32 -18.55 -4.96 14.01
N LYS A 33 -17.63 -5.26 14.94
CA LYS A 33 -17.71 -4.81 16.33
C LYS A 33 -17.76 -3.28 16.48
N ALA A 34 -17.07 -2.58 15.58
CA ALA A 34 -17.09 -1.12 15.54
C ALA A 34 -18.36 -0.55 14.89
N GLY A 35 -19.17 -1.36 14.19
CA GLY A 35 -20.33 -0.93 13.41
C GLY A 35 -19.93 -0.18 12.14
N LEU A 36 -18.81 -0.57 11.54
CA LEU A 36 -18.21 0.07 10.37
C LEU A 36 -18.30 -0.83 9.14
N SER A 37 -18.44 -0.21 7.97
CA SER A 37 -18.20 -0.86 6.68
C SER A 37 -16.73 -0.73 6.30
N ALA A 38 -16.28 -1.55 5.34
CA ALA A 38 -14.95 -1.41 4.75
C ALA A 38 -14.75 0.00 4.15
N PRO A 39 -13.68 0.71 4.50
CA PRO A 39 -13.41 2.05 3.98
C PRO A 39 -13.17 2.01 2.47
N LYS A 40 -13.64 3.05 1.78
CA LYS A 40 -13.40 3.26 0.35
C LYS A 40 -12.41 4.39 0.09
N THR A 41 -12.20 5.22 1.09
CA THR A 41 -11.30 6.37 1.04
C THR A 41 -10.35 6.35 2.25
N TYR A 42 -9.25 7.06 2.15
CA TYR A 42 -8.35 7.27 3.30
C TYR A 42 -9.02 8.10 4.40
N GLU A 43 -9.95 8.98 4.06
CA GLU A 43 -10.79 9.71 5.02
C GLU A 43 -11.69 8.75 5.80
N ASP A 44 -12.32 7.77 5.15
CA ASP A 44 -13.10 6.72 5.83
C ASP A 44 -12.23 5.86 6.74
N MET A 45 -11.01 5.52 6.28
CA MET A 45 -10.04 4.75 7.08
C MET A 45 -9.64 5.51 8.34
N LEU A 46 -9.35 6.81 8.21
CA LEU A 46 -9.00 7.69 9.33
C LEU A 46 -10.17 7.81 10.33
N ALA A 47 -11.38 8.05 9.83
CA ALA A 47 -12.59 8.12 10.66
C ALA A 47 -12.87 6.78 11.36
N GLY A 48 -12.73 5.67 10.64
CA GLY A 48 -12.87 4.32 11.18
C GLY A 48 -11.86 4.00 12.27
N ALA A 49 -10.60 4.40 12.09
CA ALA A 49 -9.55 4.24 13.09
C ALA A 49 -9.89 4.97 14.39
N LYS A 50 -10.41 6.20 14.28
CA LYS A 50 -10.88 6.96 15.45
C LYS A 50 -12.00 6.21 16.18
N VAL A 51 -13.01 5.71 15.46
CA VAL A 51 -14.14 4.96 16.06
C VAL A 51 -13.64 3.70 16.76
N ILE A 52 -12.73 2.94 16.16
CA ILE A 52 -12.17 1.71 16.75
C ILE A 52 -11.44 2.04 18.07
N LYS A 53 -10.63 3.10 18.08
CA LYS A 53 -9.90 3.58 19.24
C LYS A 53 -10.85 4.08 20.33
N ASP A 54 -11.80 4.95 19.99
CA ASP A 54 -12.77 5.53 20.95
C ASP A 54 -13.64 4.46 21.64
N LYS A 55 -13.91 3.35 20.94
CA LYS A 55 -14.61 2.18 21.49
C LYS A 55 -13.70 1.26 22.33
N GLY A 56 -12.42 1.56 22.44
CA GLY A 56 -11.45 0.75 23.18
C GLY A 56 -11.20 -0.64 22.57
N LEU A 57 -11.47 -0.80 21.26
CA LEU A 57 -11.26 -2.07 20.59
C LEU A 57 -9.78 -2.30 20.26
N MET A 58 -9.05 -1.24 19.90
CA MET A 58 -7.61 -1.21 19.67
C MET A 58 -7.05 0.19 19.94
N ASP A 59 -5.88 0.28 20.57
CA ASP A 59 -5.19 1.55 20.79
C ASP A 59 -4.56 2.11 19.52
N TYR A 60 -4.05 1.23 18.66
CA TYR A 60 -3.37 1.55 17.40
C TYR A 60 -3.95 0.73 16.24
N PRO A 61 -5.15 1.07 15.75
CA PRO A 61 -5.87 0.24 14.78
C PRO A 61 -5.30 0.24 13.37
N LEU A 62 -4.36 1.14 13.04
CA LEU A 62 -3.77 1.23 11.71
C LEU A 62 -2.37 0.65 11.65
N GLY A 63 -2.08 -0.07 10.57
CA GLY A 63 -0.74 -0.45 10.15
C GLY A 63 -0.28 0.37 8.95
N GLY A 64 1.01 0.67 8.91
CA GLY A 64 1.63 1.36 7.77
C GLY A 64 3.12 1.09 7.67
N ALA A 65 3.63 0.97 6.45
CA ALA A 65 5.04 0.81 6.18
C ALA A 65 5.70 2.19 6.02
N TYR A 66 5.92 2.88 7.15
CA TYR A 66 6.39 4.27 7.17
C TYR A 66 7.88 4.42 7.47
N LYS A 67 8.63 3.32 7.46
CA LYS A 67 10.09 3.38 7.61
C LYS A 67 10.70 4.30 6.54
N ALA A 68 11.56 5.20 6.99
CA ALA A 68 12.24 6.16 6.11
C ALA A 68 12.95 5.46 4.94
N GLY A 69 12.89 6.08 3.77
CA GLY A 69 13.37 5.53 2.51
C GLY A 69 12.22 5.00 1.64
N TRP A 70 12.43 3.85 1.00
CA TRP A 70 11.52 3.32 -0.02
C TRP A 70 10.07 3.13 0.47
N ASN A 71 9.87 2.61 1.67
CA ASN A 71 8.52 2.32 2.17
C ASN A 71 7.68 3.60 2.32
N LEU A 72 8.20 4.61 3.01
CA LEU A 72 7.50 5.89 3.18
C LEU A 72 7.33 6.63 1.85
N ALA A 73 8.34 6.57 0.98
CA ALA A 73 8.26 7.15 -0.36
C ALA A 73 7.15 6.50 -1.20
N GLN A 74 6.93 5.20 -1.05
CA GLN A 74 5.84 4.48 -1.73
C GLN A 74 4.47 4.93 -1.22
N GLU A 75 4.27 5.06 0.10
CA GLU A 75 3.02 5.55 0.67
C GLU A 75 2.73 6.99 0.22
N PHE A 76 3.76 7.85 0.19
CA PHE A 76 3.63 9.21 -0.36
C PHE A 76 3.23 9.17 -1.85
N THR A 77 3.91 8.36 -2.65
CA THR A 77 3.65 8.24 -4.09
C THR A 77 2.21 7.84 -4.38
N ASN A 78 1.73 6.79 -3.72
CA ASN A 78 0.37 6.30 -3.87
C ASN A 78 -0.65 7.40 -3.56
N MET A 79 -0.51 8.03 -2.41
CA MET A 79 -1.47 9.03 -1.94
C MET A 79 -1.40 10.31 -2.78
N TYR A 80 -0.20 10.72 -3.20
CA TYR A 80 -0.02 11.88 -4.07
C TYR A 80 -0.67 11.69 -5.44
N ILE A 81 -0.56 10.49 -6.03
CA ILE A 81 -1.28 10.12 -7.26
C ILE A 81 -2.79 10.13 -7.01
N GLY A 82 -3.25 9.61 -5.88
CA GLY A 82 -4.66 9.63 -5.48
C GLY A 82 -5.23 11.05 -5.40
N HIS A 83 -4.45 12.02 -4.95
CA HIS A 83 -4.79 13.44 -5.01
C HIS A 83 -4.70 14.05 -6.43
N GLY A 84 -4.39 13.25 -7.46
CA GLY A 84 -4.16 13.72 -8.82
C GLY A 84 -2.86 14.52 -8.95
N GLY A 85 -1.86 14.21 -8.15
CA GLY A 85 -0.53 14.82 -8.19
C GLY A 85 0.28 14.34 -9.40
N GLU A 86 1.09 15.24 -9.93
CA GLU A 86 2.05 14.96 -11.01
C GLU A 86 3.46 15.25 -10.49
N PHE A 87 4.38 14.29 -10.62
CA PHE A 87 5.75 14.41 -10.09
C PHE A 87 6.59 15.44 -10.82
N PHE A 88 6.31 15.64 -12.08
CA PHE A 88 7.01 16.58 -12.96
C PHE A 88 6.01 17.48 -13.68
N LYS A 89 6.44 18.66 -14.07
CA LYS A 89 5.65 19.51 -14.96
C LYS A 89 5.50 18.85 -16.34
N PRO A 90 4.35 18.97 -17.02
CA PRO A 90 4.13 18.37 -18.32
C PRO A 90 5.26 18.67 -19.31
N GLY A 91 5.81 17.63 -19.94
CA GLY A 91 6.86 17.75 -20.95
C GLY A 91 8.23 18.18 -20.43
N SER A 92 8.48 18.15 -19.12
CA SER A 92 9.75 18.58 -18.54
C SER A 92 10.23 17.63 -17.44
N ALA A 93 11.49 17.77 -17.00
CA ALA A 93 12.04 17.13 -15.82
C ALA A 93 11.95 18.02 -14.56
N GLU A 94 11.22 19.14 -14.64
CA GLU A 94 11.05 20.04 -13.50
C GLU A 94 10.10 19.42 -12.46
N VAL A 95 10.59 19.27 -11.23
CA VAL A 95 9.84 18.66 -10.12
C VAL A 95 8.62 19.50 -9.74
N SER A 96 7.47 18.84 -9.56
CA SER A 96 6.17 19.47 -9.30
C SER A 96 5.51 19.05 -7.99
N ILE A 97 6.19 18.33 -7.10
CA ILE A 97 5.58 17.79 -5.86
C ILE A 97 5.34 18.85 -4.77
N ASN A 98 6.05 19.97 -4.80
CA ASN A 98 5.88 21.07 -3.84
C ASN A 98 4.68 21.94 -4.21
N ASN A 99 3.49 21.44 -3.90
CA ASN A 99 2.21 22.08 -4.20
C ASN A 99 1.16 21.66 -3.17
N ALA A 100 -0.07 22.21 -3.28
CA ALA A 100 -1.17 21.92 -2.35
C ALA A 100 -1.49 20.42 -2.23
N LYS A 101 -1.38 19.64 -3.32
CA LYS A 101 -1.62 18.18 -3.30
C LYS A 101 -0.52 17.44 -2.53
N GLY A 102 0.74 17.88 -2.67
CA GLY A 102 1.86 17.36 -1.89
C GLY A 102 1.69 17.64 -0.39
N VAL A 103 1.26 18.83 -0.03
CA VAL A 103 0.94 19.18 1.37
C VAL A 103 -0.20 18.31 1.89
N ALA A 104 -1.33 18.23 1.18
CA ALA A 104 -2.47 17.41 1.57
C ALA A 104 -2.09 15.94 1.76
N THR A 105 -1.21 15.39 0.89
CA THR A 105 -0.66 14.04 1.03
C THR A 105 0.08 13.87 2.36
N LEU A 106 0.98 14.78 2.70
CA LEU A 106 1.73 14.70 3.95
C LEU A 106 0.85 14.89 5.19
N GLU A 107 -0.16 15.75 5.11
CA GLU A 107 -1.14 15.96 6.18
C GLU A 107 -1.96 14.68 6.44
N MET A 108 -2.43 14.00 5.39
CA MET A 108 -3.16 12.74 5.55
C MET A 108 -2.26 11.64 6.11
N LEU A 109 -1.03 11.46 5.61
CA LEU A 109 -0.08 10.49 6.15
C LEU A 109 0.20 10.75 7.64
N LYS A 110 0.38 12.01 8.01
CA LYS A 110 0.56 12.43 9.41
C LYS A 110 -0.69 12.15 10.25
N ALA A 111 -1.89 12.41 9.73
CA ALA A 111 -3.13 12.12 10.46
C ALA A 111 -3.31 10.62 10.71
N LEU A 112 -3.05 9.77 9.71
CA LEU A 112 -3.11 8.32 9.84
C LEU A 112 -2.10 7.80 10.86
N SER A 113 -0.88 8.36 10.91
CA SER A 113 0.16 7.92 11.83
C SER A 113 -0.21 8.07 13.31
N ALA A 114 -1.14 8.95 13.66
CA ALA A 114 -1.65 9.10 15.03
C ALA A 114 -2.42 7.87 15.54
N TYR A 115 -2.80 6.96 14.65
CA TYR A 115 -3.50 5.72 14.93
C TYR A 115 -2.64 4.47 14.67
N MET A 116 -1.34 4.64 14.44
CA MET A 116 -0.36 3.58 14.25
C MET A 116 0.44 3.35 15.55
N ASN A 117 1.07 2.18 15.64
CA ASN A 117 2.04 1.90 16.70
C ASN A 117 3.06 3.06 16.80
N PRO A 118 3.43 3.54 18.00
CA PRO A 118 4.39 4.65 18.17
C PRO A 118 5.72 4.47 17.42
N ASP A 119 6.15 3.22 17.19
CA ASP A 119 7.37 2.90 16.45
C ASP A 119 7.20 2.84 14.93
N PHE A 120 6.06 3.34 14.40
CA PHE A 120 5.69 3.27 12.97
C PHE A 120 6.80 3.74 12.02
N LEU A 121 7.66 4.66 12.42
CA LEU A 121 8.79 5.13 11.60
C LEU A 121 9.92 4.09 11.43
N THR A 122 9.88 3.00 12.20
CA THR A 122 10.79 1.86 12.04
C THR A 122 10.17 0.72 11.23
N HIS A 123 8.85 0.76 11.01
CA HIS A 123 8.11 -0.31 10.36
C HIS A 123 8.26 -0.24 8.83
N ASP A 124 8.89 -1.25 8.27
CA ASP A 124 8.81 -1.61 6.86
C ASP A 124 7.61 -2.56 6.62
N SER A 125 7.45 -3.02 5.38
CA SER A 125 6.35 -3.96 5.05
C SER A 125 6.43 -5.27 5.83
N ASN A 126 7.61 -5.71 6.28
CA ASN A 126 7.75 -6.95 7.05
C ASN A 126 7.29 -6.73 8.50
N ALA A 127 7.73 -5.64 9.14
CA ALA A 127 7.31 -5.29 10.49
C ALA A 127 5.79 -5.05 10.54
N THR A 128 5.22 -4.31 9.58
CA THR A 128 3.77 -4.10 9.48
C THR A 128 3.01 -5.42 9.28
N SER A 129 3.54 -6.35 8.49
CA SER A 129 2.95 -7.69 8.33
C SER A 129 3.02 -8.51 9.63
N ALA A 130 4.10 -8.37 10.42
CA ALA A 130 4.22 -9.04 11.71
C ALA A 130 3.16 -8.52 12.72
N GLU A 131 2.94 -7.21 12.80
CA GLU A 131 1.87 -6.60 13.60
C GLU A 131 0.50 -7.12 13.18
N TRP A 132 0.25 -7.25 11.89
CA TRP A 132 -1.00 -7.83 11.37
C TRP A 132 -1.19 -9.27 11.83
N LYS A 133 -0.20 -10.13 11.62
CA LYS A 133 -0.24 -11.56 11.99
C LYS A 133 -0.48 -11.77 13.49
N ALA A 134 0.05 -10.89 14.32
CA ALA A 134 -0.17 -10.87 15.75
C ALA A 134 -1.58 -10.40 16.14
N GLY A 135 -2.33 -9.78 15.24
CA GLY A 135 -3.68 -9.26 15.49
C GLY A 135 -3.71 -7.85 16.07
N ASN A 136 -2.62 -7.12 16.01
CA ASN A 136 -2.47 -5.77 16.58
C ASN A 136 -2.99 -4.65 15.67
N VAL A 137 -3.45 -4.96 14.45
CA VAL A 137 -3.87 -4.00 13.44
C VAL A 137 -5.25 -4.36 12.91
N ALA A 138 -6.10 -3.38 12.70
CA ALA A 138 -7.45 -3.55 12.13
C ALA A 138 -7.53 -3.21 10.64
N MET A 139 -6.75 -2.23 10.18
CA MET A 139 -6.74 -1.78 8.78
C MET A 139 -5.33 -1.37 8.39
N MET A 140 -4.94 -1.67 7.16
CA MET A 140 -3.67 -1.24 6.57
C MET A 140 -3.76 -1.17 5.05
N ASN A 141 -2.89 -0.37 4.43
CA ASN A 141 -2.56 -0.47 3.03
C ASN A 141 -1.38 -1.45 2.86
N MET A 142 -1.56 -2.50 2.06
CA MET A 142 -0.54 -3.55 1.93
C MET A 142 -0.53 -4.17 0.54
N TRP A 143 0.63 -4.69 0.17
CA TRP A 143 0.85 -5.39 -1.09
C TRP A 143 -0.02 -6.65 -1.21
N GLY A 144 -0.74 -6.78 -2.33
CA GLY A 144 -1.59 -7.94 -2.61
C GLY A 144 -0.83 -9.27 -2.57
N SER A 145 0.45 -9.27 -2.95
CA SER A 145 1.33 -10.46 -2.88
C SER A 145 1.57 -10.96 -1.45
N ARG A 146 1.28 -10.17 -0.41
CA ARG A 146 1.43 -10.58 0.99
C ARG A 146 0.20 -11.27 1.57
N MET A 147 -0.92 -11.32 0.84
CA MET A 147 -2.17 -11.88 1.37
C MET A 147 -2.02 -13.36 1.78
N GLY A 148 -1.31 -14.17 0.98
CA GLY A 148 -1.03 -15.56 1.35
C GLY A 148 -0.40 -15.68 2.74
N PRO A 149 0.79 -15.08 2.97
CA PRO A 149 1.44 -15.08 4.28
C PRO A 149 0.64 -14.46 5.43
N LEU A 150 -0.21 -13.45 5.17
CA LEU A 150 -1.05 -12.84 6.21
C LEU A 150 -2.19 -13.75 6.65
N MET A 151 -2.62 -14.67 5.80
CA MET A 151 -3.70 -15.63 6.06
C MET A 151 -3.17 -17.05 6.34
N ASP A 152 -1.86 -17.22 6.44
CA ASP A 152 -1.24 -18.51 6.72
C ASP A 152 -1.47 -18.89 8.21
N PRO A 153 -2.12 -20.03 8.49
CA PRO A 153 -2.40 -20.46 9.87
C PRO A 153 -1.14 -20.83 10.67
N GLU A 154 0.00 -21.07 10.00
CA GLU A 154 1.27 -21.30 10.67
C GLU A 154 1.95 -20.00 11.13
N GLN A 155 1.57 -18.88 10.57
CA GLN A 155 2.21 -17.58 10.80
C GLN A 155 1.30 -16.56 11.49
N SER A 156 0.00 -16.74 11.42
CA SER A 156 -1.01 -15.78 11.89
C SER A 156 -1.90 -16.42 12.95
N THR A 157 -2.43 -15.59 13.85
CA THR A 157 -3.40 -16.08 14.84
C THR A 157 -4.67 -16.59 14.16
N PRO A 158 -5.36 -17.60 14.73
CA PRO A 158 -6.55 -18.20 14.12
C PRO A 158 -7.65 -17.16 13.79
N THR A 159 -7.80 -16.14 14.62
CA THR A 159 -8.77 -15.06 14.38
C THR A 159 -8.36 -14.21 13.19
N VAL A 160 -7.09 -13.85 13.10
CA VAL A 160 -6.55 -13.08 11.96
C VAL A 160 -6.77 -13.83 10.66
N VAL A 161 -6.44 -15.13 10.62
CA VAL A 161 -6.65 -15.97 9.42
C VAL A 161 -8.10 -15.93 8.94
N LYS A 162 -9.05 -16.05 9.88
CA LYS A 162 -10.50 -16.09 9.56
C LYS A 162 -11.06 -14.75 9.10
N THR A 163 -10.52 -13.64 9.58
CA THR A 163 -11.17 -12.33 9.47
C THR A 163 -10.40 -11.33 8.63
N THR A 164 -9.20 -11.71 8.15
CA THR A 164 -8.46 -10.91 7.17
C THR A 164 -9.20 -10.88 5.84
N THR A 165 -9.48 -9.68 5.35
CA THR A 165 -10.17 -9.45 4.09
C THR A 165 -9.38 -8.47 3.23
N LEU A 166 -9.25 -8.79 1.94
CA LEU A 166 -8.71 -7.90 0.93
C LEU A 166 -9.83 -7.01 0.40
N GLY A 167 -9.63 -5.70 0.47
CA GLY A 167 -10.51 -4.69 -0.11
C GLY A 167 -9.91 -4.08 -1.37
N ASP A 168 -10.67 -3.18 -1.99
CA ASP A 168 -10.20 -2.42 -3.14
C ASP A 168 -9.16 -1.37 -2.73
N PRO A 169 -8.30 -0.91 -3.65
CA PRO A 169 -7.48 0.28 -3.42
C PRO A 169 -8.35 1.50 -3.14
N MET A 170 -8.00 2.26 -2.11
CA MET A 170 -8.77 3.43 -1.68
C MET A 170 -8.49 4.66 -2.54
N THR A 171 -9.44 5.61 -2.56
CA THR A 171 -9.23 6.97 -3.06
C THR A 171 -8.91 7.94 -1.92
N VAL A 172 -8.58 9.19 -2.23
CA VAL A 172 -8.28 10.25 -1.26
C VAL A 172 -8.67 11.62 -1.81
N GLY A 173 -8.97 12.57 -0.94
CA GLY A 173 -9.21 13.97 -1.31
C GLY A 173 -10.43 14.20 -2.19
N GLY A 174 -11.44 13.31 -2.13
CA GLY A 174 -12.63 13.38 -2.99
C GLY A 174 -12.36 13.05 -4.46
N GLY A 175 -11.16 12.58 -4.81
CA GLY A 175 -10.79 12.17 -6.16
C GLY A 175 -11.37 10.80 -6.54
N SER A 176 -11.36 10.50 -7.84
CA SER A 176 -11.77 9.19 -8.39
C SER A 176 -10.58 8.29 -8.73
N THR A 177 -9.36 8.81 -8.67
CA THR A 177 -8.14 8.04 -8.91
C THR A 177 -7.79 7.25 -7.65
N THR A 178 -7.60 5.94 -7.80
CA THR A 178 -7.14 5.10 -6.69
C THR A 178 -5.71 5.49 -6.26
N ALA A 179 -5.50 5.59 -4.95
CA ALA A 179 -4.21 5.92 -4.36
C ALA A 179 -3.31 4.67 -4.30
N THR A 180 -2.95 4.17 -5.46
CA THR A 180 -2.08 2.99 -5.61
C THR A 180 -1.32 3.05 -6.93
N THR A 181 -0.19 2.38 -6.98
CA THR A 181 0.62 2.19 -8.19
C THR A 181 0.59 0.73 -8.60
N LEU A 182 0.58 0.48 -9.91
CA LEU A 182 0.79 -0.86 -10.46
C LEU A 182 2.29 -1.11 -10.60
N TRP A 183 2.78 -2.11 -9.91
CA TRP A 183 4.13 -2.62 -10.04
C TRP A 183 4.14 -3.90 -10.86
N TRP A 184 5.21 -4.09 -11.60
CA TRP A 184 5.49 -5.36 -12.26
C TRP A 184 6.98 -5.69 -12.15
N ASP A 185 7.28 -6.97 -12.07
CA ASP A 185 8.64 -7.47 -12.10
C ASP A 185 8.83 -8.35 -13.32
N GLY A 186 10.01 -8.28 -13.91
CA GLY A 186 10.33 -9.02 -15.12
C GLY A 186 11.71 -9.65 -15.07
N TRP A 187 11.82 -10.80 -15.72
CA TRP A 187 13.09 -11.44 -15.98
C TRP A 187 13.80 -10.73 -17.12
N THR A 188 15.07 -10.46 -16.94
CA THR A 188 15.97 -9.94 -17.95
C THR A 188 17.16 -10.86 -18.09
N VAL A 189 17.77 -10.85 -19.28
CA VAL A 189 19.00 -11.59 -19.57
C VAL A 189 20.14 -10.60 -19.65
N ALA A 190 21.25 -10.88 -18.99
CA ALA A 190 22.43 -10.04 -19.02
C ALA A 190 23.07 -10.09 -20.43
N LYS A 191 23.46 -8.91 -20.96
CA LYS A 191 23.99 -8.79 -22.32
C LYS A 191 25.24 -9.63 -22.61
N ASN A 192 25.97 -10.02 -21.56
CA ASN A 192 27.26 -10.74 -21.69
C ASN A 192 27.15 -12.26 -21.60
N ILE A 193 25.94 -12.83 -21.56
CA ILE A 193 25.76 -14.29 -21.63
C ILE A 193 25.53 -14.71 -23.07
N SER A 194 25.83 -15.97 -23.39
CA SER A 194 25.58 -16.54 -24.72
C SER A 194 24.09 -16.75 -24.98
N ASP A 195 23.69 -16.79 -26.25
CA ASP A 195 22.29 -17.05 -26.62
C ASP A 195 21.84 -18.43 -26.12
N ALA A 196 22.74 -19.42 -26.10
CA ALA A 196 22.44 -20.76 -25.59
C ALA A 196 22.20 -20.81 -24.08
N ASP A 197 22.83 -19.92 -23.32
CA ASP A 197 22.59 -19.83 -21.86
C ASP A 197 21.39 -18.91 -21.54
N ALA A 198 20.92 -18.15 -22.52
CA ALA A 198 19.79 -17.25 -22.39
C ALA A 198 18.43 -17.94 -22.64
N GLU A 199 18.41 -19.08 -23.36
CA GLU A 199 17.22 -19.89 -23.64
C GLU A 199 16.84 -20.78 -22.44
#